data_c4dad90603d241e45daca8fa19ff2121
#
_entry.id   c4dad90603d241e45daca8fa19ff2121
#
_cell.length_a   1.000
_cell.length_b   1.000
_cell.length_c   1.000
_cell.angle_alpha   90.00
_cell.angle_beta   90.00
_cell.angle_gamma   90.00
#
_symmetry.space_group_name_H-M   'P 1'
#
loop_
_entity.id
_entity.type
_entity.pdbx_description
1 polymer ?
#
loop_
_entity_poly.entity_id
_entity_poly.type
_entity_poly.pdbx_seq_one_letter_code
_entity_poly.pdbx_strand_id
1 'polypeptide(L)'
;MANIRWITEKARKFQKNTYFCFIDYAKAFDCVDHNKLWKILKEMGIPDHLTCLLRNLYAGQEATVRTEHKTTDWFQIGKGVCQGCILSPCLFNLYAEYIMRNAGPNEAQAGIKIAGRNINNLRYADDTTLMTESKELKSLLMKVRVKKLS
;
A
#
# COMPACT_ATOMS: atom_id res chain seq x y z
N MET A 1 9.40 6.80 -11.45
CA MET A 1 9.09 8.03 -12.23
C MET A 1 9.02 7.81 -13.75
N ALA A 2 9.79 6.92 -14.36
CA ALA A 2 9.73 6.66 -15.81
C ALA A 2 8.33 6.30 -16.34
N ASN A 3 7.58 5.48 -15.61
CA ASN A 3 6.24 5.05 -16.02
C ASN A 3 5.21 6.20 -16.10
N ILE A 4 5.24 7.13 -15.14
CA ILE A 4 4.33 8.30 -15.14
C ILE A 4 4.62 9.20 -16.33
N ARG A 5 5.89 9.47 -16.60
CA ARG A 5 6.29 10.26 -17.76
C ARG A 5 5.80 9.64 -19.06
N TRP A 6 6.01 8.34 -19.24
CA TRP A 6 5.56 7.60 -20.42
C TRP A 6 4.02 7.66 -20.58
N ILE A 7 3.27 7.48 -19.48
CA ILE A 7 1.80 7.59 -19.48
C ILE A 7 1.35 9.00 -19.88
N THR A 8 2.01 10.03 -19.32
CA THR A 8 1.70 11.44 -19.63
C THR A 8 1.96 11.76 -21.10
N GLU A 9 3.08 11.29 -21.65
CA GLU A 9 3.42 11.45 -23.08
C GLU A 9 2.39 10.77 -23.99
N LYS A 10 1.94 9.55 -23.61
CA LYS A 10 0.89 8.84 -24.37
C LYS A 10 -0.46 9.53 -24.28
N ALA A 11 -0.88 9.96 -23.08
CA ALA A 11 -2.12 10.70 -22.90
C ALA A 11 -2.15 11.98 -23.72
N ARG A 12 -1.03 12.70 -23.79
CA ARG A 12 -0.85 13.90 -24.60
C ARG A 12 -0.95 13.62 -26.09
N LYS A 13 -0.32 12.51 -26.57
CA LYS A 13 -0.38 12.09 -27.97
C LYS A 13 -1.83 11.77 -28.41
N PHE A 14 -2.66 11.21 -27.51
CA PHE A 14 -4.05 10.87 -27.79
C PHE A 14 -5.05 11.94 -27.33
N GLN A 15 -4.58 13.12 -26.94
CA GLN A 15 -5.41 14.25 -26.46
C GLN A 15 -6.39 13.85 -25.34
N LYS A 16 -5.96 12.94 -24.45
CA LYS A 16 -6.76 12.48 -23.32
C LYS A 16 -6.38 13.22 -22.05
N ASN A 17 -7.41 13.73 -21.36
CA ASN A 17 -7.22 14.29 -20.04
C ASN A 17 -6.88 13.18 -19.05
N THR A 18 -5.80 13.34 -18.30
CA THR A 18 -5.37 12.39 -17.29
C THR A 18 -5.18 13.11 -15.98
N TYR A 19 -5.81 12.60 -14.94
CA TYR A 19 -5.69 13.13 -13.58
C TYR A 19 -4.85 12.17 -12.76
N PHE A 20 -3.87 12.70 -12.04
CA PHE A 20 -3.00 11.96 -11.14
C PHE A 20 -3.23 12.40 -9.70
N CYS A 21 -3.22 11.45 -8.78
CA CYS A 21 -3.15 11.71 -7.37
C CYS A 21 -2.00 10.92 -6.76
N PHE A 22 -1.06 11.62 -6.16
CA PHE A 22 0.05 11.03 -5.43
C PHE A 22 -0.35 10.87 -3.97
N ILE A 23 -0.23 9.64 -3.47
CA ILE A 23 -0.50 9.30 -2.07
C ILE A 23 0.84 9.03 -1.42
N ASP A 24 1.18 9.87 -0.46
CA ASP A 24 2.30 9.68 0.46
C ASP A 24 1.76 9.16 1.78
N TYR A 25 2.24 7.99 2.21
CA TYR A 25 1.80 7.36 3.45
C TYR A 25 2.70 7.84 4.59
N ALA A 26 2.17 8.66 5.48
CA ALA A 26 2.86 8.95 6.72
C ALA A 26 3.10 7.65 7.50
N LYS A 27 4.37 7.28 7.72
CA LYS A 27 4.77 6.08 8.46
C LYS A 27 4.15 4.79 7.90
N ALA A 28 4.26 4.57 6.59
CA ALA A 28 3.64 3.45 5.87
C ALA A 28 3.90 2.09 6.55
N PHE A 29 5.18 1.78 6.80
CA PHE A 29 5.59 0.52 7.41
C PHE A 29 5.16 0.40 8.89
N ASP A 30 5.18 1.49 9.64
CA ASP A 30 4.82 1.51 11.08
C ASP A 30 3.30 1.37 11.31
N CYS A 31 2.48 1.62 10.27
CA CYS A 31 1.02 1.61 10.37
C CYS A 31 0.38 0.25 10.03
N VAL A 32 1.17 -0.76 9.65
CA VAL A 32 0.64 -2.08 9.28
C VAL A 32 0.12 -2.78 10.52
N ASP A 33 -1.20 -3.05 10.56
CA ASP A 33 -1.82 -3.82 11.63
C ASP A 33 -1.54 -5.31 11.43
N HIS A 34 -0.93 -5.97 12.42
CA HIS A 34 -0.54 -7.37 12.34
C HIS A 34 -1.75 -8.29 12.16
N ASN A 35 -2.84 -8.07 12.90
CA ASN A 35 -4.03 -8.92 12.80
C ASN A 35 -4.68 -8.83 11.41
N LYS A 36 -4.77 -7.60 10.88
CA LYS A 36 -5.25 -7.37 9.52
C LYS A 36 -4.29 -8.02 8.49
N LEU A 37 -2.99 -7.89 8.69
CA LEU A 37 -2.00 -8.49 7.79
C LEU A 37 -2.16 -10.00 7.69
N TRP A 38 -2.28 -10.70 8.82
CA TRP A 38 -2.45 -12.16 8.84
C TRP A 38 -3.74 -12.60 8.14
N LYS A 39 -4.81 -11.86 8.35
CA LYS A 39 -6.09 -12.11 7.65
C LYS A 39 -5.93 -11.91 6.14
N ILE A 40 -5.30 -10.85 5.73
CA ILE A 40 -5.04 -10.53 4.31
C ILE A 40 -4.22 -11.64 3.64
N LEU A 41 -3.13 -12.07 4.27
CA LEU A 41 -2.28 -13.13 3.72
C LEU A 41 -3.08 -14.43 3.51
N LYS A 42 -3.94 -14.78 4.47
CA LYS A 42 -4.82 -15.95 4.36
C LYS A 42 -5.84 -15.80 3.23
N GLU A 43 -6.51 -14.64 3.12
CA GLU A 43 -7.48 -14.36 2.05
C GLU A 43 -6.83 -14.31 0.66
N MET A 44 -5.56 -13.95 0.57
CA MET A 44 -4.76 -14.00 -0.66
C MET A 44 -4.23 -15.40 -1.01
N GLY A 45 -4.54 -16.41 -0.21
CA GLY A 45 -4.16 -17.81 -0.45
C GLY A 45 -2.72 -18.14 -0.04
N ILE A 46 -2.08 -17.33 0.80
CA ILE A 46 -0.78 -17.68 1.36
C ILE A 46 -0.95 -18.87 2.32
N PRO A 47 -0.17 -19.94 2.16
CA PRO A 47 -0.30 -21.14 2.99
C PRO A 47 -0.19 -20.87 4.49
N ASP A 48 -1.02 -21.56 5.29
CA ASP A 48 -1.11 -21.34 6.74
C ASP A 48 0.23 -21.51 7.46
N HIS A 49 1.08 -22.46 7.02
CA HIS A 49 2.40 -22.66 7.62
C HIS A 49 3.34 -21.44 7.44
N LEU A 50 3.30 -20.78 6.26
CA LEU A 50 4.07 -19.59 6.01
C LEU A 50 3.54 -18.39 6.81
N THR A 51 2.21 -18.25 6.88
CA THR A 51 1.58 -17.22 7.71
C THR A 51 1.92 -17.42 9.19
N CYS A 52 1.97 -18.68 9.66
CA CYS A 52 2.37 -19.01 11.03
C CYS A 52 3.84 -18.63 11.30
N LEU A 53 4.75 -18.94 10.37
CA LEU A 53 6.16 -18.53 10.48
C LEU A 53 6.32 -17.00 10.58
N LEU A 54 5.59 -16.27 9.72
CA LEU A 54 5.60 -14.81 9.77
C LEU A 54 5.05 -14.28 11.09
N ARG A 55 3.95 -14.84 11.59
CA ARG A 55 3.39 -14.47 12.90
C ARG A 55 4.39 -14.69 14.01
N ASN A 56 5.09 -15.81 14.02
CA ASN A 56 6.12 -16.10 15.03
C ASN A 56 7.30 -15.13 14.93
N LEU A 57 7.68 -14.73 13.71
CA LEU A 57 8.75 -13.73 13.51
C LEU A 57 8.38 -12.36 14.12
N TYR A 58 7.10 -11.98 14.08
CA TYR A 58 6.61 -10.70 14.61
C TYR A 58 6.08 -10.81 16.06
N ALA A 59 5.89 -12.03 16.57
CA ALA A 59 5.40 -12.25 17.94
C ALA A 59 6.47 -11.89 18.98
N GLY A 60 6.07 -11.11 19.99
CA GLY A 60 6.96 -10.76 21.10
C GLY A 60 8.13 -9.86 20.72
N GLN A 61 8.08 -9.17 19.60
CA GLN A 61 9.11 -8.19 19.26
C GLN A 61 9.09 -7.02 20.23
N GLU A 62 10.25 -6.68 20.74
CA GLU A 62 10.46 -5.57 21.65
C GLU A 62 11.49 -4.60 21.06
N ALA A 63 11.36 -3.34 21.41
CA ALA A 63 12.29 -2.30 21.02
C ALA A 63 12.64 -1.41 22.21
N THR A 64 13.79 -0.77 22.09
CA THR A 64 14.23 0.31 22.97
C THR A 64 14.80 1.43 22.12
N VAL A 65 14.66 2.66 22.56
CA VAL A 65 15.20 3.84 21.89
C VAL A 65 16.38 4.35 22.69
N ARG A 66 17.52 4.45 22.03
CA ARG A 66 18.73 5.02 22.59
C ARG A 66 18.92 6.45 22.08
N THR A 67 18.97 7.38 23.00
CA THR A 67 19.38 8.78 22.75
C THR A 67 20.78 8.99 23.30
N GLU A 68 21.37 10.15 23.01
CA GLU A 68 22.73 10.50 23.54
C GLU A 68 22.80 10.48 25.06
N HIS A 69 21.68 10.66 25.75
CA HIS A 69 21.67 10.81 27.22
C HIS A 69 20.93 9.70 27.97
N LYS A 70 20.04 8.95 27.30
CA LYS A 70 19.19 7.91 27.92
C LYS A 70 18.83 6.81 26.96
N THR A 71 18.59 5.62 27.52
CA THR A 71 17.93 4.51 26.83
C THR A 71 16.56 4.31 27.49
N THR A 72 15.51 4.14 26.68
CA THR A 72 14.18 3.85 27.21
C THR A 72 14.11 2.42 27.77
N ASP A 73 13.09 2.14 28.58
CA ASP A 73 12.72 0.78 28.89
C ASP A 73 12.26 0.05 27.61
N TRP A 74 12.35 -1.29 27.64
CA TRP A 74 11.88 -2.13 26.56
C TRP A 74 10.36 -2.04 26.43
N PHE A 75 9.86 -1.86 25.22
CA PHE A 75 8.44 -1.84 24.94
C PHE A 75 8.09 -2.78 23.79
N GLN A 76 6.91 -3.39 23.85
CA GLN A 76 6.47 -4.33 22.84
C GLN A 76 6.01 -3.61 21.56
N ILE A 77 6.36 -4.19 20.40
CA ILE A 77 5.94 -3.74 19.09
C ILE A 77 4.68 -4.51 18.70
N GLY A 78 3.52 -3.83 18.76
CA GLY A 78 2.22 -4.43 18.42
C GLY A 78 1.75 -4.21 16.99
N LYS A 79 2.48 -3.42 16.19
CA LYS A 79 2.13 -3.07 14.80
C LYS A 79 3.38 -2.66 14.02
N GLY A 80 3.21 -2.61 12.71
CA GLY A 80 4.28 -2.22 11.79
C GLY A 80 5.06 -3.39 11.24
N VAL A 81 5.81 -3.14 10.17
CA VAL A 81 6.78 -4.07 9.61
C VAL A 81 8.18 -3.46 9.71
N CYS A 82 9.15 -4.30 10.04
CA CYS A 82 10.50 -3.87 10.37
C CYS A 82 11.18 -3.17 9.19
N GLN A 83 11.59 -1.91 9.37
CA GLN A 83 12.34 -1.18 8.34
C GLN A 83 13.72 -1.83 8.18
N GLY A 84 14.15 -2.01 6.93
CA GLY A 84 15.41 -2.71 6.61
C GLY A 84 15.31 -4.23 6.51
N CYS A 85 14.19 -4.84 6.88
CA CYS A 85 13.97 -6.26 6.65
C CYS A 85 13.56 -6.52 5.18
N ILE A 86 14.15 -7.53 4.56
CA ILE A 86 13.88 -7.90 3.15
C ILE A 86 12.41 -8.28 2.90
N LEU A 87 11.70 -8.77 3.91
CA LEU A 87 10.29 -9.17 3.81
C LEU A 87 9.33 -7.99 3.91
N SER A 88 9.71 -6.91 4.56
CA SER A 88 8.81 -5.79 4.87
C SER A 88 8.21 -5.11 3.64
N PRO A 89 8.97 -4.83 2.57
CA PRO A 89 8.38 -4.29 1.35
C PRO A 89 7.35 -5.23 0.71
N CYS A 90 7.59 -6.54 0.73
CA CYS A 90 6.66 -7.53 0.20
C CYS A 90 5.36 -7.58 1.03
N LEU A 91 5.47 -7.62 2.36
CA LEU A 91 4.32 -7.63 3.27
C LEU A 91 3.50 -6.35 3.15
N PHE A 92 4.17 -5.20 3.09
CA PHE A 92 3.50 -3.92 2.87
C PHE A 92 2.78 -3.88 1.51
N ASN A 93 3.42 -4.34 0.44
CA ASN A 93 2.82 -4.38 -0.90
C ASN A 93 1.56 -5.27 -0.93
N LEU A 94 1.59 -6.44 -0.30
CA LEU A 94 0.42 -7.31 -0.19
C LEU A 94 -0.71 -6.65 0.62
N TYR A 95 -0.37 -6.01 1.73
CA TYR A 95 -1.30 -5.26 2.56
C TYR A 95 -1.94 -4.10 1.79
N ALA A 96 -1.15 -3.29 1.10
CA ALA A 96 -1.62 -2.17 0.30
C ALA A 96 -2.46 -2.63 -0.91
N GLU A 97 -2.05 -3.74 -1.58
CA GLU A 97 -2.80 -4.34 -2.68
C GLU A 97 -4.21 -4.74 -2.24
N TYR A 98 -4.31 -5.44 -1.11
CA TYR A 98 -5.60 -5.84 -0.57
C TYR A 98 -6.51 -4.64 -0.26
N ILE A 99 -5.95 -3.60 0.40
CA ILE A 99 -6.70 -2.38 0.72
C ILE A 99 -7.22 -1.73 -0.57
N MET A 100 -6.37 -1.62 -1.58
CA MET A 100 -6.73 -0.99 -2.85
C MET A 100 -7.80 -1.79 -3.61
N ARG A 101 -7.67 -3.11 -3.70
CA ARG A 101 -8.69 -3.98 -4.32
C ARG A 101 -10.05 -3.85 -3.64
N ASN A 102 -10.06 -3.76 -2.31
CA ASN A 102 -11.30 -3.67 -1.55
C ASN A 102 -11.83 -2.22 -1.37
N ALA A 103 -11.05 -1.20 -1.77
CA ALA A 103 -11.46 0.20 -1.66
C ALA A 103 -12.40 0.66 -2.78
N GLY A 104 -12.40 0.00 -3.94
CA GLY A 104 -13.18 0.40 -5.10
C GLY A 104 -14.36 -0.51 -5.42
N PRO A 105 -15.58 0.02 -5.60
CA PRO A 105 -16.54 -0.63 -6.47
C PRO A 105 -16.17 -0.31 -7.92
N ASN A 106 -15.99 -1.33 -8.74
CA ASN A 106 -15.73 -1.22 -10.18
C ASN A 106 -14.40 -0.54 -10.57
N GLU A 107 -13.28 -1.18 -10.26
CA GLU A 107 -11.97 -0.89 -10.89
C GLU A 107 -12.04 -0.87 -12.43
N ALA A 108 -13.07 -1.46 -13.01
CA ALA A 108 -13.27 -1.53 -14.45
C ALA A 108 -13.61 -0.16 -15.10
N GLN A 109 -14.07 0.84 -14.34
CA GLN A 109 -14.49 2.14 -14.88
C GLN A 109 -13.53 3.29 -14.57
N ALA A 110 -12.75 3.22 -13.50
CA ALA A 110 -11.79 4.26 -13.13
C ALA A 110 -10.38 3.83 -13.53
N GLY A 111 -9.74 4.56 -14.43
CA GLY A 111 -8.37 4.29 -14.87
C GLY A 111 -8.09 4.82 -16.26
N ILE A 112 -6.90 4.54 -16.76
CA ILE A 112 -6.45 4.88 -18.11
C ILE A 112 -6.36 3.58 -18.91
N LYS A 113 -6.98 3.51 -20.06
CA LYS A 113 -6.86 2.35 -20.95
C LYS A 113 -5.58 2.43 -21.77
N ILE A 114 -4.66 1.51 -21.52
CA ILE A 114 -3.41 1.37 -22.28
C ILE A 114 -3.33 -0.06 -22.82
N ALA A 115 -3.23 -0.18 -24.14
CA ALA A 115 -3.14 -1.48 -24.84
C ALA A 115 -4.24 -2.47 -24.39
N GLY A 116 -5.49 -2.00 -24.24
CA GLY A 116 -6.62 -2.82 -23.83
C GLY A 116 -6.71 -3.11 -22.33
N ARG A 117 -5.70 -2.75 -21.55
CA ARG A 117 -5.67 -2.91 -20.08
C ARG A 117 -6.05 -1.61 -19.39
N ASN A 118 -6.86 -1.71 -18.36
CA ASN A 118 -7.19 -0.58 -17.51
C ASN A 118 -6.16 -0.45 -16.39
N ILE A 119 -5.46 0.70 -16.33
CA ILE A 119 -4.46 1.00 -15.31
C ILE A 119 -4.98 2.17 -14.49
N ASN A 120 -5.28 1.94 -13.22
CA ASN A 120 -5.82 2.93 -12.31
C ASN A 120 -4.85 3.34 -11.20
N ASN A 121 -3.79 2.56 -10.98
CA ASN A 121 -2.77 2.87 -9.99
C ASN A 121 -1.39 2.38 -10.42
N LEU A 122 -0.36 3.07 -9.92
CA LEU A 122 1.04 2.63 -9.94
C LEU A 122 1.55 2.67 -8.51
N ARG A 123 2.28 1.63 -8.11
CA ARG A 123 2.85 1.52 -6.76
C ARG A 123 4.30 1.12 -6.81
N TYR A 124 5.06 1.71 -5.91
CA TYR A 124 6.44 1.35 -5.64
C TYR A 124 6.68 1.54 -4.14
N ALA A 125 6.74 0.44 -3.39
CA ALA A 125 6.76 0.43 -1.93
C ALA A 125 5.59 1.27 -1.36
N ASP A 126 5.86 2.34 -0.64
CA ASP A 126 4.90 3.27 -0.06
C ASP A 126 4.41 4.35 -1.02
N ASP A 127 5.12 4.59 -2.10
CA ASP A 127 4.69 5.54 -3.15
C ASP A 127 3.52 4.97 -3.95
N THR A 128 2.35 5.58 -3.84
CA THR A 128 1.17 5.20 -4.60
C THR A 128 0.67 6.36 -5.44
N THR A 129 0.47 6.12 -6.73
CA THR A 129 -0.12 7.09 -7.66
C THR A 129 -1.42 6.52 -8.21
N LEU A 130 -2.53 7.21 -7.99
CA LEU A 130 -3.81 6.90 -8.61
C LEU A 130 -3.97 7.69 -9.90
N MET A 131 -4.60 7.09 -10.90
CA MET A 131 -4.79 7.68 -12.23
C MET A 131 -6.22 7.45 -12.72
N THR A 132 -6.76 8.44 -13.43
CA THR A 132 -8.06 8.32 -14.10
C THR A 132 -8.18 9.29 -15.26
N GLU A 133 -9.04 8.97 -16.23
CA GLU A 133 -9.45 9.88 -17.31
C GLU A 133 -10.60 10.82 -16.88
N SER A 134 -11.25 10.56 -15.75
CA SER A 134 -12.40 11.31 -15.25
C SER A 134 -12.08 12.11 -13.97
N LYS A 135 -12.90 13.16 -13.70
CA LYS A 135 -12.78 13.96 -12.48
C LYS A 135 -13.19 13.21 -11.19
N GLU A 136 -13.54 11.94 -11.29
CA GLU A 136 -14.00 11.11 -10.15
C GLU A 136 -12.88 10.66 -9.20
N LEU A 137 -11.66 11.12 -9.43
CA LEU A 137 -10.50 10.83 -8.59
C LEU A 137 -10.75 11.14 -7.11
N LYS A 138 -11.52 12.20 -6.82
CA LYS A 138 -11.87 12.59 -5.45
C LYS A 138 -12.73 11.52 -4.75
N SER A 139 -13.67 10.89 -5.45
CA SER A 139 -14.50 9.82 -4.89
C SER A 139 -13.69 8.57 -4.59
N LEU A 140 -12.71 8.26 -5.43
CA LEU A 140 -11.78 7.14 -5.25
C LEU A 140 -10.90 7.35 -4.01
N LEU A 141 -10.36 8.57 -3.84
CA LEU A 141 -9.55 8.95 -2.68
C LEU A 141 -10.32 8.86 -1.36
N MET A 142 -11.57 9.32 -1.36
CA MET A 142 -12.41 9.26 -0.15
C MET A 142 -12.66 7.81 0.29
N LYS A 143 -12.85 6.89 -0.66
CA LYS A 143 -13.03 5.47 -0.38
C LYS A 143 -11.78 4.80 0.18
N VAL A 144 -10.61 5.12 -0.36
CA VAL A 144 -9.31 4.65 0.15
C VAL A 144 -9.08 5.13 1.58
N ARG A 145 -9.41 6.41 1.87
CA ARG A 145 -9.26 6.99 3.21
C ARG A 145 -10.15 6.33 4.26
N VAL A 146 -11.42 6.05 3.92
CA VAL A 146 -12.37 5.43 4.86
C VAL A 146 -11.93 4.02 5.26
N LYS A 147 -11.41 3.22 4.33
CA LYS A 147 -10.95 1.85 4.65
C LYS A 147 -9.62 1.77 5.40
N LYS A 148 -8.82 2.82 5.38
CA LYS A 148 -7.60 2.90 6.21
C LYS A 148 -7.91 3.15 7.69
N LEU A 149 -9.07 3.76 7.99
CA LEU A 149 -9.49 4.16 9.34
C LEU A 149 -10.37 3.13 10.06
N SER A 150 -10.87 2.13 9.38
CA SER A 150 -11.62 0.98 9.91
C SER A 150 -10.77 -0.29 9.91
#